data_367350db48d599490458b2c318a5c2e0
#
_entry.id   367350db48d599490458b2c318a5c2e0
#
_cell.length_a   1.000
_cell.length_b   1.000
_cell.length_c   1.000
_cell.angle_alpha   90.00
_cell.angle_beta   90.00
_cell.angle_gamma   90.00
#
_symmetry.space_group_name_H-M   'P 1'
#
loop_
_entity.id
_entity.type
_entity.pdbx_description
1 polymer ?
#
loop_
_entity_poly.entity_id
_entity_poly.type
_entity_poly.pdbx_seq_one_letter_code
_entity_poly.pdbx_strand_id
1 'polypeptide(L)'
;CLLSRGLGDVYKRQQEMERYAPKIRVKYHEQNGTVLLYPAYSFVKIPHAVSYEVEITDEEPENPDGCEPSVHRISQGIVTIPELFDELPRQGTVWWRVRGLDENGGPVGVWSEAEKIVNDPAENWETGILGDSISHGGGRMSYSPADWPYNYAYYLDFPTINMSRSGDKTDDLLRRFDADVLPFHVRYLLIMGGTNNLRCGGTAEEVISDLEALQEKCRANDIKPVLLTIPPIAPERILKYYHQPTAENWKAEFDKVNGWIRTQTHIDT
;
A
#
# COMPACT_ATOMS: atom_id res chain seq x y z
N CYS A 1 53.71 -5.46 -0.09
CA CYS A 1 53.01 -6.74 -0.29
C CYS A 1 51.84 -6.99 0.66
N LEU A 2 51.83 -6.39 1.85
CA LEU A 2 50.70 -6.50 2.80
C LEU A 2 49.52 -5.62 2.44
N LEU A 3 49.73 -4.45 1.86
CA LEU A 3 48.67 -3.52 1.39
C LEU A 3 47.88 -4.07 0.18
N SER A 4 48.54 -4.79 -0.73
CA SER A 4 47.87 -5.37 -1.89
C SER A 4 47.01 -6.60 -1.56
N ARG A 5 47.36 -7.37 -0.51
CA ARG A 5 46.52 -8.47 -0.01
C ARG A 5 45.26 -7.92 0.68
N GLY A 6 45.42 -6.89 1.51
CA GLY A 6 44.27 -6.25 2.19
C GLY A 6 43.26 -5.64 1.23
N LEU A 7 43.73 -4.96 0.17
CA LEU A 7 42.85 -4.41 -0.88
C LEU A 7 42.15 -5.51 -1.70
N GLY A 8 42.83 -6.60 -2.03
CA GLY A 8 42.22 -7.72 -2.75
C GLY A 8 41.18 -8.46 -1.91
N ASP A 9 41.36 -8.58 -0.62
CA ASP A 9 40.36 -9.21 0.29
C ASP A 9 39.18 -8.30 0.55
N VAL A 10 39.40 -6.98 0.64
CA VAL A 10 38.32 -5.97 0.72
C VAL A 10 37.50 -5.99 -0.57
N TYR A 11 38.13 -6.00 -1.74
CA TYR A 11 37.44 -6.02 -3.04
C TYR A 11 36.63 -7.31 -3.25
N LYS A 12 37.18 -8.47 -2.87
CA LYS A 12 36.46 -9.75 -2.89
C LYS A 12 35.26 -9.74 -1.94
N ARG A 13 35.45 -9.22 -0.73
CA ARG A 13 34.38 -9.13 0.26
C ARG A 13 33.25 -8.18 -0.20
N GLN A 14 33.60 -7.08 -0.86
CA GLN A 14 32.63 -6.16 -1.44
C GLN A 14 31.87 -6.80 -2.60
N GLN A 15 32.55 -7.50 -3.53
CA GLN A 15 31.88 -8.26 -4.59
C GLN A 15 31.00 -9.41 -4.06
N GLU A 16 31.40 -10.07 -2.95
CA GLU A 16 30.57 -11.08 -2.30
C GLU A 16 29.35 -10.44 -1.63
N MET A 17 29.47 -9.26 -1.03
CA MET A 17 28.36 -8.53 -0.42
C MET A 17 27.37 -8.02 -1.46
N GLU A 18 27.82 -7.52 -2.61
CA GLU A 18 26.97 -7.08 -3.74
C GLU A 18 26.08 -8.21 -4.28
N ARG A 19 26.52 -9.48 -4.21
CA ARG A 19 25.72 -10.65 -4.59
C ARG A 19 24.46 -10.83 -3.74
N TYR A 20 24.41 -10.22 -2.56
CA TYR A 20 23.32 -10.36 -1.61
C TYR A 20 22.51 -9.07 -1.44
N ALA A 21 22.52 -8.17 -2.44
CA ALA A 21 21.55 -7.08 -2.50
C ALA A 21 20.18 -7.64 -2.89
N PRO A 22 19.09 -7.38 -2.14
CA PRO A 22 17.74 -7.73 -2.58
C PRO A 22 17.40 -7.01 -3.89
N LYS A 23 16.54 -7.62 -4.71
CA LYS A 23 16.02 -6.99 -5.92
C LYS A 23 14.60 -6.53 -5.68
N ILE A 24 14.29 -5.32 -6.06
CA ILE A 24 12.94 -4.79 -6.00
C ILE A 24 12.07 -5.52 -7.02
N ARG A 25 10.88 -5.95 -6.59
CA ARG A 25 10.01 -6.82 -7.38
C ARG A 25 9.14 -6.04 -8.35
N VAL A 26 8.57 -4.92 -7.92
CA VAL A 26 7.61 -4.14 -8.70
C VAL A 26 7.80 -2.65 -8.46
N LYS A 27 7.66 -1.90 -9.55
CA LYS A 27 7.68 -0.44 -9.58
C LYS A 27 6.27 0.08 -9.91
N TYR A 28 5.53 0.50 -8.89
CA TYR A 28 4.13 0.89 -9.06
C TYR A 28 3.93 2.17 -9.86
N HIS A 29 4.78 3.16 -9.63
CA HIS A 29 4.65 4.51 -10.17
C HIS A 29 4.88 4.61 -11.69
N GLU A 30 5.35 3.53 -12.33
CA GLU A 30 5.65 3.50 -13.76
C GLU A 30 4.56 2.80 -14.59
N GLN A 31 3.46 2.36 -13.97
CA GLN A 31 2.49 1.52 -14.67
C GLN A 31 1.09 2.13 -14.70
N ASN A 32 0.55 2.31 -15.90
CA ASN A 32 -0.84 2.70 -16.17
C ASN A 32 -1.35 3.98 -15.48
N GLY A 33 -0.47 4.89 -15.08
CA GLY A 33 -0.87 6.14 -14.45
C GLY A 33 -1.53 5.98 -13.08
N THR A 34 -1.35 4.83 -12.42
CA THR A 34 -1.87 4.58 -11.06
C THR A 34 -0.71 4.45 -10.08
N VAL A 35 -0.78 5.17 -8.98
CA VAL A 35 0.17 5.10 -7.88
C VAL A 35 -0.55 4.85 -6.54
N LEU A 36 0.18 4.35 -5.54
CA LEU A 36 -0.34 4.11 -4.20
C LEU A 36 0.13 5.20 -3.25
N LEU A 37 -0.81 5.85 -2.56
CA LEU A 37 -0.51 6.77 -1.46
C LEU A 37 0.08 6.03 -0.24
N TYR A 38 -0.36 4.78 -0.02
CA TYR A 38 0.16 3.86 0.99
C TYR A 38 0.92 2.72 0.31
N PRO A 39 2.22 2.87 0.03
CA PRO A 39 2.96 1.92 -0.78
C PRO A 39 3.08 0.52 -0.17
N ALA A 40 3.25 -0.47 -1.03
CA ALA A 40 3.69 -1.80 -0.65
C ALA A 40 5.07 -2.05 -1.26
N TYR A 41 6.07 -2.20 -0.42
CA TYR A 41 7.47 -2.37 -0.82
C TYR A 41 7.76 -3.86 -0.98
N SER A 42 7.76 -4.34 -2.22
CA SER A 42 7.98 -5.75 -2.55
C SER A 42 9.35 -6.01 -3.15
N PHE A 43 9.98 -7.11 -2.73
CA PHE A 43 11.34 -7.46 -3.12
C PHE A 43 11.56 -8.98 -3.17
N VAL A 44 12.69 -9.40 -3.72
CA VAL A 44 13.09 -10.80 -3.79
C VAL A 44 13.97 -11.15 -2.59
N LYS A 45 13.67 -12.26 -1.92
CA LYS A 45 14.48 -12.78 -0.80
C LYS A 45 15.91 -13.09 -1.24
N ILE A 46 16.85 -12.89 -0.34
CA ILE A 46 18.25 -13.28 -0.52
C ILE A 46 18.64 -14.44 0.42
N PRO A 47 19.62 -15.26 0.05
CA PRO A 47 20.15 -16.31 0.93
C PRO A 47 20.68 -15.73 2.25
N HIS A 48 20.58 -16.51 3.30
CA HIS A 48 21.11 -16.22 4.64
C HIS A 48 20.42 -15.07 5.40
N ALA A 49 19.46 -14.36 4.81
CA ALA A 49 18.65 -13.40 5.53
C ALA A 49 17.44 -14.08 6.15
N VAL A 50 17.17 -13.79 7.43
CA VAL A 50 16.00 -14.26 8.18
C VAL A 50 14.94 -13.17 8.31
N SER A 51 15.34 -11.91 8.16
CA SER A 51 14.47 -10.74 8.12
C SER A 51 15.03 -9.69 7.16
N TYR A 52 14.25 -8.67 6.91
CA TYR A 52 14.58 -7.60 5.97
C TYR A 52 14.25 -6.26 6.58
N GLU A 53 15.14 -5.31 6.42
CA GLU A 53 14.91 -3.92 6.77
C GLU A 53 14.61 -3.13 5.50
N VAL A 54 13.44 -2.51 5.46
CA VAL A 54 13.06 -1.53 4.44
C VAL A 54 13.33 -0.14 5.02
N GLU A 55 14.05 0.68 4.28
CA GLU A 55 14.35 2.07 4.61
C GLU A 55 13.62 2.99 3.64
N ILE A 56 12.99 4.03 4.17
CA ILE A 56 12.34 5.09 3.40
C ILE A 56 13.09 6.40 3.69
N THR A 57 13.42 7.14 2.63
CA THR A 57 14.18 8.39 2.71
C THR A 57 13.46 9.52 1.98
N ASP A 58 13.67 10.78 2.38
CA ASP A 58 13.12 11.98 1.74
C ASP A 58 14.01 12.51 0.60
N GLU A 59 15.26 12.05 0.53
CA GLU A 59 16.20 12.29 -0.56
C GLU A 59 16.79 10.97 -1.04
N GLU A 60 17.41 10.96 -2.22
CA GLU A 60 18.12 9.79 -2.73
C GLU A 60 19.23 9.40 -1.74
N PRO A 61 19.32 8.11 -1.33
CA PRO A 61 20.36 7.69 -0.39
C PRO A 61 21.77 8.02 -0.87
N GLU A 62 22.56 8.66 0.00
CA GLU A 62 23.93 9.11 -0.30
C GLU A 62 24.96 7.97 -0.38
N ASN A 63 24.58 6.77 0.08
CA ASN A 63 25.45 5.60 0.19
C ASN A 63 24.86 4.38 -0.55
N PRO A 64 24.70 4.41 -1.89
CA PRO A 64 24.01 3.37 -2.65
C PRO A 64 24.64 1.98 -2.50
N ASP A 65 25.97 1.92 -2.36
CA ASP A 65 26.73 0.67 -2.23
C ASP A 65 27.07 0.31 -0.77
N GLY A 66 26.48 1.03 0.19
CA GLY A 66 26.75 0.87 1.60
C GLY A 66 25.91 -0.19 2.29
N CYS A 67 26.23 -0.45 3.54
CA CYS A 67 25.40 -1.26 4.44
C CYS A 67 24.85 -0.43 5.62
N GLU A 68 25.26 0.82 5.76
CA GLU A 68 24.80 1.71 6.81
C GLU A 68 23.45 2.37 6.40
N PRO A 69 22.62 2.78 7.36
CA PRO A 69 21.44 3.60 7.08
C PRO A 69 21.80 4.93 6.43
N SER A 70 20.91 5.44 5.57
CA SER A 70 21.05 6.79 5.01
C SER A 70 20.84 7.87 6.09
N VAL A 71 21.53 9.01 5.95
CA VAL A 71 21.28 10.19 6.77
C VAL A 71 19.92 10.84 6.46
N HIS A 72 19.33 10.54 5.28
CA HIS A 72 18.02 11.00 4.83
C HIS A 72 16.87 10.09 5.24
N ARG A 73 17.11 9.11 6.13
CA ARG A 73 16.08 8.18 6.60
C ARG A 73 14.97 8.90 7.37
N ILE A 74 13.75 8.78 6.88
CA ILE A 74 12.53 9.29 7.56
C ILE A 74 11.71 8.17 8.20
N SER A 75 11.86 6.92 7.73
CA SER A 75 11.11 5.79 8.25
C SER A 75 11.82 4.47 7.96
N GLN A 76 11.47 3.44 8.73
CA GLN A 76 11.95 2.07 8.52
C GLN A 76 10.91 1.05 8.95
N GLY A 77 10.99 -0.16 8.37
CA GLY A 77 10.22 -1.32 8.81
C GLY A 77 11.05 -2.60 8.72
N ILE A 78 10.87 -3.51 9.66
CA ILE A 78 11.50 -4.84 9.64
C ILE A 78 10.43 -5.89 9.40
N VAL A 79 10.66 -6.75 8.41
CA VAL A 79 9.73 -7.82 8.02
C VAL A 79 10.44 -9.15 7.84
N THR A 80 9.72 -10.25 8.01
CA THR A 80 10.19 -11.61 7.75
C THR A 80 9.69 -12.17 6.41
N ILE A 81 8.75 -11.47 5.80
CA ILE A 81 8.21 -11.76 4.47
C ILE A 81 8.79 -10.74 3.46
N PRO A 82 8.81 -11.03 2.15
CA PRO A 82 9.42 -10.15 1.16
C PRO A 82 8.53 -8.97 0.74
N GLU A 83 7.81 -8.41 1.69
CA GLU A 83 6.93 -7.26 1.46
C GLU A 83 6.67 -6.50 2.76
N LEU A 84 6.73 -5.16 2.69
CA LEU A 84 6.30 -4.24 3.74
C LEU A 84 5.14 -3.39 3.23
N PHE A 85 4.01 -3.37 3.96
CA PHE A 85 2.91 -2.44 3.74
C PHE A 85 3.16 -1.18 4.57
N ASP A 86 3.20 -0.03 3.91
CA ASP A 86 3.36 1.24 4.61
C ASP A 86 2.03 1.66 5.24
N GLU A 87 2.08 1.99 6.52
CA GLU A 87 0.93 2.48 7.28
C GLU A 87 0.80 4.01 7.19
N LEU A 88 1.80 4.68 6.59
CA LEU A 88 1.86 6.12 6.46
C LEU A 88 1.64 6.55 5.00
N PRO A 89 0.91 7.65 4.77
CA PRO A 89 0.76 8.20 3.43
C PRO A 89 2.10 8.80 2.97
N ARG A 90 2.49 8.51 1.74
CA ARG A 90 3.71 9.04 1.13
C ARG A 90 3.34 10.06 0.07
N GLN A 91 3.11 11.30 0.49
CA GLN A 91 2.89 12.45 -0.39
C GLN A 91 4.23 13.05 -0.84
N GLY A 92 4.28 13.56 -2.07
CA GLY A 92 5.50 14.11 -2.65
C GLY A 92 6.44 13.04 -3.17
N THR A 93 7.73 13.26 -3.03
CA THR A 93 8.78 12.35 -3.50
C THR A 93 9.45 11.68 -2.32
N VAL A 94 9.54 10.35 -2.38
CA VAL A 94 10.31 9.54 -1.43
C VAL A 94 11.11 8.49 -2.19
N TRP A 95 12.18 7.98 -1.58
CA TRP A 95 12.91 6.81 -2.04
C TRP A 95 12.78 5.70 -1.02
N TRP A 96 12.93 4.47 -1.47
CA TRP A 96 13.01 3.32 -0.59
C TRP A 96 14.01 2.31 -1.10
N ARG A 97 14.58 1.56 -0.17
CA ARG A 97 15.49 0.45 -0.44
C ARG A 97 15.37 -0.60 0.65
N VAL A 98 15.93 -1.78 0.41
CA VAL A 98 15.84 -2.91 1.35
C VAL A 98 17.17 -3.62 1.47
N ARG A 99 17.46 -4.15 2.68
CA ARG A 99 18.59 -5.05 2.93
C ARG A 99 18.14 -6.28 3.70
N GLY A 100 18.92 -7.39 3.58
CA GLY A 100 18.74 -8.56 4.43
C GLY A 100 19.38 -8.38 5.80
N LEU A 101 18.80 -9.05 6.79
CA LEU A 101 19.35 -9.14 8.15
C LEU A 101 19.49 -10.62 8.56
N ASP A 102 20.56 -10.95 9.27
CA ASP A 102 20.80 -12.24 9.88
C ASP A 102 20.01 -12.42 11.19
N GLU A 103 20.17 -13.55 11.85
CA GLU A 103 19.52 -13.90 13.12
C GLU A 103 19.91 -12.99 14.30
N ASN A 104 21.02 -12.26 14.20
CA ASN A 104 21.49 -11.30 15.19
C ASN A 104 21.08 -9.85 14.84
N GLY A 105 20.37 -9.65 13.72
CA GLY A 105 20.00 -8.33 13.20
C GLY A 105 21.16 -7.63 12.46
N GLY A 106 22.24 -8.32 12.18
CA GLY A 106 23.35 -7.82 11.38
C GLY A 106 23.03 -7.83 9.88
N PRO A 107 23.60 -6.89 9.08
CA PRO A 107 23.32 -6.83 7.66
C PRO A 107 23.91 -8.03 6.90
N VAL A 108 23.10 -8.64 6.03
CA VAL A 108 23.51 -9.64 5.05
C VAL A 108 23.61 -8.96 3.69
N GLY A 109 24.84 -8.71 3.24
CA GLY A 109 25.07 -8.00 1.99
C GLY A 109 24.93 -6.48 2.11
N VAL A 110 24.51 -5.87 1.03
CA VAL A 110 24.33 -4.41 0.90
C VAL A 110 22.84 -4.06 0.67
N TRP A 111 22.52 -2.77 0.68
CA TRP A 111 21.22 -2.29 0.27
C TRP A 111 20.92 -2.64 -1.20
N SER A 112 19.65 -2.81 -1.53
CA SER A 112 19.18 -2.80 -2.90
C SER A 112 19.46 -1.44 -3.56
N GLU A 113 19.37 -1.38 -4.89
CA GLU A 113 19.14 -0.10 -5.57
C GLU A 113 17.94 0.59 -4.93
N ALA A 114 18.01 1.93 -4.84
CA ALA A 114 16.90 2.71 -4.32
C ALA A 114 15.86 2.96 -5.43
N GLU A 115 14.59 2.82 -5.07
CA GLU A 115 13.46 3.14 -5.95
C GLU A 115 12.81 4.44 -5.51
N LYS A 116 12.52 5.28 -6.50
CA LYS A 116 11.83 6.55 -6.32
C LYS A 116 10.32 6.37 -6.47
N ILE A 117 9.55 6.92 -5.53
CA ILE A 117 8.10 7.04 -5.61
C ILE A 117 7.75 8.53 -5.66
N VAL A 118 6.88 8.90 -6.61
CA VAL A 118 6.39 10.26 -6.76
C VAL A 118 4.87 10.26 -6.67
N ASN A 119 4.35 10.85 -5.59
CA ASN A 119 2.93 11.07 -5.33
C ASN A 119 2.71 12.57 -5.12
N ASP A 120 3.08 13.38 -6.13
CA ASP A 120 3.01 14.83 -6.00
C ASP A 120 1.55 15.31 -6.12
N PRO A 121 1.02 15.97 -5.07
CA PRO A 121 -0.31 16.56 -5.14
C PRO A 121 -0.49 17.62 -6.25
N ALA A 122 0.60 18.20 -6.74
CA ALA A 122 0.57 19.18 -7.83
C ALA A 122 0.44 18.53 -9.23
N GLU A 123 0.57 17.22 -9.35
CA GLU A 123 0.31 16.52 -10.60
C GLU A 123 -1.18 16.52 -10.95
N ASN A 124 -1.50 16.32 -12.22
CA ASN A 124 -2.88 16.36 -12.69
C ASN A 124 -3.56 15.00 -12.48
N TRP A 125 -4.05 14.77 -11.27
CA TRP A 125 -4.83 13.59 -10.91
C TRP A 125 -6.30 13.76 -11.32
N GLU A 126 -6.82 12.89 -12.18
CA GLU A 126 -8.24 12.90 -12.55
C GLU A 126 -9.10 12.21 -11.48
N THR A 127 -8.61 11.09 -10.94
CA THR A 127 -9.38 10.23 -10.06
C THR A 127 -8.59 9.83 -8.81
N GLY A 128 -9.27 9.87 -7.67
CA GLY A 128 -8.84 9.23 -6.43
C GLY A 128 -9.59 7.93 -6.19
N ILE A 129 -8.96 6.98 -5.51
CA ILE A 129 -9.59 5.76 -5.00
C ILE A 129 -9.44 5.75 -3.49
N LEU A 130 -10.55 5.70 -2.77
CA LEU A 130 -10.60 5.67 -1.32
C LEU A 130 -11.31 4.40 -0.85
N GLY A 131 -10.61 3.54 -0.13
CA GLY A 131 -11.18 2.27 0.31
C GLY A 131 -10.28 1.48 1.24
N ASP A 132 -10.63 0.21 1.40
CA ASP A 132 -9.93 -0.77 2.22
C ASP A 132 -8.94 -1.63 1.41
N SER A 133 -8.62 -2.83 1.90
CA SER A 133 -7.70 -3.77 1.25
C SER A 133 -8.10 -4.19 -0.16
N ILE A 134 -9.39 -4.21 -0.47
CA ILE A 134 -9.90 -4.59 -1.80
C ILE A 134 -9.47 -3.54 -2.83
N SER A 135 -9.67 -2.28 -2.51
CA SER A 135 -9.27 -1.15 -3.35
C SER A 135 -7.75 -0.90 -3.35
N HIS A 136 -7.08 -1.17 -2.23
CA HIS A 136 -5.62 -1.08 -2.15
C HIS A 136 -4.92 -2.07 -3.10
N GLY A 137 -5.56 -3.19 -3.41
CA GLY A 137 -5.08 -4.18 -4.38
C GLY A 137 -4.91 -5.59 -3.82
N GLY A 138 -5.76 -5.95 -2.84
CA GLY A 138 -5.80 -7.28 -2.27
C GLY A 138 -5.32 -7.38 -0.83
N GLY A 139 -4.59 -6.38 -0.36
CA GLY A 139 -4.11 -6.29 1.02
C GLY A 139 -3.11 -7.39 1.40
N ARG A 140 -2.75 -7.45 2.67
CA ARG A 140 -1.74 -8.37 3.22
C ARG A 140 -2.02 -9.85 2.98
N MET A 141 -3.25 -10.20 2.64
CA MET A 141 -3.75 -11.53 2.96
C MET A 141 -4.34 -12.26 1.76
N SER A 142 -4.46 -11.63 0.59
CA SER A 142 -4.88 -12.29 -0.64
C SER A 142 -3.85 -12.10 -1.74
N TYR A 143 -3.92 -11.01 -2.46
CA TYR A 143 -2.93 -10.62 -3.46
C TYR A 143 -2.26 -9.35 -2.99
N SER A 144 -0.95 -9.27 -3.16
CA SER A 144 -0.19 -8.04 -2.95
C SER A 144 -0.65 -6.97 -3.94
N PRO A 145 -0.67 -5.67 -3.56
CA PRO A 145 -0.76 -4.59 -4.54
C PRO A 145 0.31 -4.68 -5.65
N ALA A 146 1.38 -5.45 -5.42
CA ALA A 146 2.36 -5.79 -6.44
C ALA A 146 1.84 -6.76 -7.52
N ASP A 147 0.70 -7.40 -7.30
CA ASP A 147 0.08 -8.32 -8.25
C ASP A 147 -1.01 -7.60 -9.05
N TRP A 148 -0.61 -6.65 -9.86
CA TRP A 148 -1.42 -5.72 -10.65
C TRP A 148 -2.69 -6.28 -11.32
N PRO A 149 -2.64 -7.45 -11.97
CA PRO A 149 -3.83 -7.97 -12.67
C PRO A 149 -5.03 -8.21 -11.77
N TYR A 150 -4.84 -8.23 -10.46
CA TYR A 150 -5.91 -8.43 -9.47
C TYR A 150 -6.43 -7.14 -8.86
N ASN A 151 -5.88 -5.99 -9.29
CA ASN A 151 -6.34 -4.67 -8.85
C ASN A 151 -7.14 -4.00 -9.95
N TYR A 152 -8.37 -3.59 -9.68
CA TYR A 152 -9.19 -2.92 -10.68
C TYR A 152 -8.61 -1.57 -11.13
N ALA A 153 -7.81 -0.91 -10.27
CA ALA A 153 -7.12 0.33 -10.62
C ALA A 153 -6.15 0.15 -11.81
N TYR A 154 -5.62 -1.06 -12.02
CA TYR A 154 -4.77 -1.39 -13.17
C TYR A 154 -5.48 -1.23 -14.51
N TYR A 155 -6.80 -1.36 -14.53
CA TYR A 155 -7.62 -1.30 -15.75
C TYR A 155 -8.19 0.10 -16.02
N LEU A 156 -7.89 1.09 -15.17
CA LEU A 156 -8.24 2.48 -15.41
C LEU A 156 -7.21 3.10 -16.37
N ASP A 157 -7.70 3.84 -17.37
CA ASP A 157 -6.89 4.45 -18.42
C ASP A 157 -6.72 5.98 -18.25
N PHE A 158 -6.83 6.46 -17.02
CA PHE A 158 -6.67 7.86 -16.64
C PHE A 158 -5.84 8.00 -15.36
N PRO A 159 -5.19 9.16 -15.13
CA PRO A 159 -4.34 9.39 -13.97
C PRO A 159 -5.10 9.16 -12.66
N THR A 160 -4.63 8.21 -11.85
CA THR A 160 -5.32 7.76 -10.64
C THR A 160 -4.37 7.70 -9.45
N ILE A 161 -4.75 8.34 -8.34
CA ILE A 161 -4.11 8.17 -7.04
C ILE A 161 -4.93 7.23 -6.17
N ASN A 162 -4.34 6.10 -5.79
CA ASN A 162 -4.97 5.12 -4.91
C ASN A 162 -4.63 5.44 -3.45
N MET A 163 -5.59 5.98 -2.74
CA MET A 163 -5.51 6.40 -1.34
C MET A 163 -6.06 5.34 -0.38
N SER A 164 -6.28 4.12 -0.88
CA SER A 164 -6.83 3.04 -0.07
C SER A 164 -5.80 2.47 0.89
N ARG A 165 -6.26 2.00 2.06
CA ARG A 165 -5.41 1.38 3.07
C ARG A 165 -6.03 0.09 3.58
N SER A 166 -5.22 -0.95 3.63
CA SER A 166 -5.65 -2.27 4.07
C SER A 166 -6.13 -2.26 5.53
N GLY A 167 -7.32 -2.80 5.78
CA GLY A 167 -7.91 -2.91 7.11
C GLY A 167 -8.87 -1.78 7.49
N ASP A 168 -8.95 -0.72 6.71
CA ASP A 168 -9.81 0.42 7.02
C ASP A 168 -11.29 0.04 7.09
N LYS A 169 -11.98 0.70 7.99
CA LYS A 169 -13.42 0.79 8.09
C LYS A 169 -13.90 2.12 7.53
N THR A 170 -15.21 2.31 7.39
CA THR A 170 -15.78 3.55 6.84
C THR A 170 -15.48 4.79 7.68
N ASP A 171 -15.44 4.66 9.00
CA ASP A 171 -15.03 5.73 9.91
C ASP A 171 -13.53 6.09 9.77
N ASP A 172 -12.66 5.14 9.43
CA ASP A 172 -11.27 5.41 9.09
C ASP A 172 -11.17 6.22 7.79
N LEU A 173 -11.93 5.84 6.76
CA LEU A 173 -11.99 6.58 5.49
C LEU A 173 -12.43 8.04 5.72
N LEU A 174 -13.46 8.23 6.54
CA LEU A 174 -13.99 9.55 6.87
C LEU A 174 -12.96 10.40 7.63
N ARG A 175 -12.25 9.81 8.59
CA ARG A 175 -11.25 10.49 9.43
C ARG A 175 -10.05 10.99 8.62
N ARG A 176 -9.57 10.20 7.64
CA ARG A 176 -8.40 10.55 6.83
C ARG A 176 -8.70 11.30 5.54
N PHE A 177 -9.97 11.55 5.21
CA PHE A 177 -10.39 12.20 3.98
C PHE A 177 -9.68 13.53 3.72
N ASP A 178 -9.65 14.42 4.71
CA ASP A 178 -9.10 15.77 4.52
C ASP A 178 -7.58 15.74 4.27
N ALA A 179 -6.86 14.84 4.94
CA ALA A 179 -5.42 14.74 4.80
C ALA A 179 -4.99 14.00 3.52
N ASP A 180 -5.75 12.99 3.12
CA ASP A 180 -5.36 12.09 2.03
C ASP A 180 -5.96 12.49 0.69
N VAL A 181 -7.19 13.03 0.69
CA VAL A 181 -7.93 13.29 -0.56
C VAL A 181 -7.77 14.74 -1.02
N LEU A 182 -7.97 15.72 -0.12
CA LEU A 182 -8.04 17.12 -0.52
C LEU A 182 -6.74 17.66 -1.17
N PRO A 183 -5.53 17.27 -0.74
CA PRO A 183 -4.31 17.76 -1.37
C PRO A 183 -4.19 17.45 -2.86
N PHE A 184 -4.79 16.35 -3.32
CA PHE A 184 -4.65 15.87 -4.70
C PHE A 184 -5.65 16.49 -5.69
N HIS A 185 -6.61 17.26 -5.23
CA HIS A 185 -7.57 18.00 -6.08
C HIS A 185 -8.25 17.14 -7.16
N VAL A 186 -8.53 15.88 -6.85
CA VAL A 186 -9.15 14.94 -7.79
C VAL A 186 -10.56 15.39 -8.19
N ARG A 187 -10.92 15.14 -9.44
CA ARG A 187 -12.25 15.43 -9.97
C ARG A 187 -13.28 14.39 -9.56
N TYR A 188 -12.87 13.12 -9.50
CA TYR A 188 -13.71 11.99 -9.11
C TYR A 188 -13.06 11.27 -7.93
N LEU A 189 -13.90 10.75 -7.03
CA LEU A 189 -13.46 9.86 -5.96
C LEU A 189 -14.28 8.57 -6.02
N LEU A 190 -13.60 7.46 -6.33
CA LEU A 190 -14.16 6.11 -6.23
C LEU A 190 -14.07 5.67 -4.76
N ILE A 191 -15.21 5.34 -4.15
CA ILE A 191 -15.29 5.00 -2.72
C ILE A 191 -15.81 3.58 -2.56
N MET A 192 -15.01 2.71 -1.94
CA MET A 192 -15.42 1.36 -1.55
C MET A 192 -15.07 1.14 -0.08
N GLY A 193 -16.08 1.01 0.77
CA GLY A 193 -15.89 0.76 2.20
C GLY A 193 -17.07 0.01 2.81
N GLY A 194 -16.85 -0.59 3.98
CA GLY A 194 -17.86 -1.31 4.73
C GLY A 194 -17.59 -2.79 4.93
N THR A 195 -16.73 -3.42 4.11
CA THR A 195 -16.38 -4.84 4.26
C THR A 195 -15.91 -5.15 5.68
N ASN A 196 -14.98 -4.35 6.21
CA ASN A 196 -14.41 -4.57 7.54
C ASN A 196 -15.38 -4.23 8.68
N ASN A 197 -16.28 -3.24 8.49
CA ASN A 197 -17.34 -2.95 9.45
C ASN A 197 -18.28 -4.16 9.56
N LEU A 198 -18.89 -4.54 8.46
CA LEU A 198 -20.00 -5.48 8.42
C LEU A 198 -19.58 -6.92 8.75
N ARG A 199 -18.41 -7.36 8.26
CA ARG A 199 -17.88 -8.69 8.62
C ARG A 199 -17.51 -8.80 10.11
N CYS A 200 -17.22 -7.69 10.76
CA CYS A 200 -16.90 -7.62 12.19
C CYS A 200 -18.09 -7.27 13.08
N GLY A 201 -19.32 -7.27 12.56
CA GLY A 201 -20.55 -7.08 13.33
C GLY A 201 -21.07 -5.64 13.39
N GLY A 202 -20.50 -4.73 12.58
CA GLY A 202 -21.09 -3.39 12.36
C GLY A 202 -22.40 -3.46 11.58
N THR A 203 -23.17 -2.40 11.58
CA THR A 203 -24.50 -2.32 10.97
C THR A 203 -24.47 -1.61 9.61
N ALA A 204 -25.45 -1.89 8.79
CA ALA A 204 -25.63 -1.18 7.52
C ALA A 204 -25.87 0.31 7.73
N GLU A 205 -26.62 0.66 8.77
CA GLU A 205 -26.94 2.04 9.13
C GLU A 205 -25.69 2.87 9.44
N GLU A 206 -24.72 2.30 10.19
CA GLU A 206 -23.44 2.94 10.49
C GLU A 206 -22.64 3.17 9.19
N VAL A 207 -22.50 2.14 8.36
CA VAL A 207 -21.76 2.22 7.09
C VAL A 207 -22.39 3.24 6.14
N ILE A 208 -23.72 3.24 6.00
CA ILE A 208 -24.46 4.18 5.14
C ILE A 208 -24.24 5.62 5.63
N SER A 209 -24.35 5.85 6.95
CA SER A 209 -24.13 7.18 7.53
C SER A 209 -22.71 7.72 7.22
N ASP A 210 -21.69 6.89 7.33
CA ASP A 210 -20.32 7.28 7.01
C ASP A 210 -20.13 7.56 5.51
N LEU A 211 -20.74 6.73 4.64
CA LEU A 211 -20.69 6.92 3.18
C LEU A 211 -21.46 8.19 2.76
N GLU A 212 -22.58 8.52 3.41
CA GLU A 212 -23.29 9.79 3.19
C GLU A 212 -22.41 10.98 3.58
N ALA A 213 -21.77 10.93 4.75
CA ALA A 213 -20.84 11.97 5.19
C ALA A 213 -19.63 12.13 4.24
N LEU A 214 -19.08 11.03 3.71
CA LEU A 214 -18.04 11.08 2.69
C LEU A 214 -18.53 11.75 1.39
N GLN A 215 -19.74 11.42 0.93
CA GLN A 215 -20.32 12.07 -0.25
C GLN A 215 -20.54 13.59 -0.02
N GLU A 216 -20.97 13.99 1.18
CA GLU A 216 -21.11 15.40 1.54
C GLU A 216 -19.77 16.13 1.53
N LYS A 217 -18.71 15.54 2.13
CA LYS A 217 -17.35 16.08 2.06
C LYS A 217 -16.88 16.24 0.62
N CYS A 218 -17.10 15.23 -0.23
CA CYS A 218 -16.77 15.31 -1.66
C CYS A 218 -17.48 16.52 -2.33
N ARG A 219 -18.80 16.64 -2.18
CA ARG A 219 -19.59 17.71 -2.79
C ARG A 219 -19.17 19.10 -2.29
N ALA A 220 -18.85 19.22 -0.99
CA ALA A 220 -18.38 20.47 -0.40
C ALA A 220 -17.01 20.92 -0.93
N ASN A 221 -16.27 20.04 -1.59
CA ASN A 221 -14.94 20.29 -2.16
C ASN A 221 -14.90 20.09 -3.69
N ASP A 222 -16.06 20.19 -4.37
CA ASP A 222 -16.20 20.05 -5.82
C ASP A 222 -15.74 18.70 -6.39
N ILE A 223 -15.66 17.67 -5.55
CA ILE A 223 -15.32 16.29 -5.93
C ILE A 223 -16.61 15.53 -6.23
N LYS A 224 -16.63 14.76 -7.31
CA LYS A 224 -17.74 13.89 -7.68
C LYS A 224 -17.57 12.50 -7.06
N PRO A 225 -18.33 12.13 -6.01
CA PRO A 225 -18.24 10.80 -5.43
C PRO A 225 -18.91 9.76 -6.33
N VAL A 226 -18.26 8.60 -6.47
CA VAL A 226 -18.78 7.40 -7.12
C VAL A 226 -18.62 6.24 -6.16
N LEU A 227 -19.73 5.70 -5.66
CA LEU A 227 -19.68 4.56 -4.74
C LEU A 227 -19.51 3.26 -5.52
N LEU A 228 -18.73 2.33 -4.97
CA LEU A 228 -18.64 0.97 -5.49
C LEU A 228 -19.42 0.03 -4.56
N THR A 229 -20.17 -0.90 -5.14
CA THR A 229 -20.81 -1.95 -4.33
C THR A 229 -19.75 -2.80 -3.64
N ILE A 230 -20.08 -3.33 -2.46
CA ILE A 230 -19.17 -4.16 -1.69
C ILE A 230 -19.23 -5.58 -2.27
N PRO A 231 -18.10 -6.15 -2.76
CA PRO A 231 -18.07 -7.50 -3.30
C PRO A 231 -18.31 -8.56 -2.21
N PRO A 232 -18.81 -9.75 -2.57
CA PRO A 232 -19.05 -10.81 -1.62
C PRO A 232 -17.75 -11.32 -1.00
N ILE A 233 -17.84 -11.78 0.25
CA ILE A 233 -16.71 -12.40 0.97
C ILE A 233 -16.90 -13.90 1.13
N ALA A 234 -15.82 -14.61 1.45
CA ALA A 234 -15.81 -16.05 1.74
C ALA A 234 -15.46 -16.29 3.23
N PRO A 235 -16.46 -16.31 4.14
CA PRO A 235 -16.24 -16.39 5.59
C PRO A 235 -15.40 -17.58 6.02
N GLU A 236 -15.59 -18.74 5.39
CA GLU A 236 -14.84 -19.96 5.68
C GLU A 236 -13.35 -19.83 5.34
N ARG A 237 -13.01 -19.05 4.31
CA ARG A 237 -11.61 -18.75 3.95
C ARG A 237 -11.02 -17.75 4.91
N ILE A 238 -11.78 -16.70 5.26
CA ILE A 238 -11.38 -15.71 6.25
C ILE A 238 -11.06 -16.41 7.58
N LEU A 239 -11.94 -17.28 8.07
CA LEU A 239 -11.70 -18.03 9.29
C LEU A 239 -10.48 -18.95 9.18
N LYS A 240 -10.34 -19.68 8.05
CA LYS A 240 -9.24 -20.63 7.83
C LYS A 240 -7.86 -19.97 7.82
N TYR A 241 -7.74 -18.83 7.13
CA TYR A 241 -6.43 -18.21 6.90
C TYR A 241 -6.10 -17.10 7.89
N TYR A 242 -7.12 -16.48 8.49
CA TYR A 242 -6.95 -15.29 9.35
C TYR A 242 -7.36 -15.55 10.80
N HIS A 243 -7.97 -16.71 11.05
CA HIS A 243 -8.49 -17.07 12.36
C HIS A 243 -9.47 -16.03 12.93
N GLN A 244 -10.15 -15.29 12.03
CA GLN A 244 -11.12 -14.28 12.38
C GLN A 244 -12.52 -14.74 11.97
N PRO A 245 -13.46 -14.85 12.94
CA PRO A 245 -14.84 -15.16 12.61
C PRO A 245 -15.49 -13.98 11.87
N THR A 246 -16.46 -14.29 11.01
CA THR A 246 -17.33 -13.30 10.38
C THR A 246 -18.67 -13.29 11.12
N ALA A 247 -19.27 -12.10 11.31
CA ALA A 247 -20.57 -11.95 11.95
C ALA A 247 -21.66 -12.77 11.21
N GLU A 248 -22.58 -13.37 11.93
CA GLU A 248 -23.61 -14.25 11.33
C GLU A 248 -24.54 -13.51 10.36
N ASN A 249 -24.85 -12.23 10.67
CA ASN A 249 -25.74 -11.38 9.87
C ASN A 249 -25.04 -10.65 8.72
N TRP A 250 -23.72 -10.85 8.51
CA TRP A 250 -22.93 -10.08 7.55
C TRP A 250 -23.60 -9.94 6.18
N LYS A 251 -24.18 -11.02 5.66
CA LYS A 251 -24.77 -11.03 4.32
C LYS A 251 -25.98 -10.08 4.24
N ALA A 252 -26.86 -10.12 5.23
CA ALA A 252 -28.02 -9.23 5.26
C ALA A 252 -27.61 -7.76 5.34
N GLU A 253 -26.56 -7.45 6.10
CA GLU A 253 -26.02 -6.09 6.19
C GLU A 253 -25.34 -5.64 4.89
N PHE A 254 -24.59 -6.54 4.20
CA PHE A 254 -24.05 -6.26 2.86
C PHE A 254 -25.19 -5.99 1.84
N ASP A 255 -26.23 -6.81 1.85
CA ASP A 255 -27.37 -6.65 0.92
C ASP A 255 -28.07 -5.30 1.15
N LYS A 256 -28.25 -4.84 2.40
CA LYS A 256 -28.79 -3.51 2.72
C LYS A 256 -27.91 -2.38 2.21
N VAL A 257 -26.59 -2.42 2.51
CA VAL A 257 -25.66 -1.38 2.05
C VAL A 257 -25.60 -1.33 0.53
N ASN A 258 -25.46 -2.46 -0.13
CA ASN A 258 -25.43 -2.52 -1.60
C ASN A 258 -26.77 -2.08 -2.22
N GLY A 259 -27.89 -2.40 -1.59
CA GLY A 259 -29.21 -1.90 -1.99
C GLY A 259 -29.27 -0.37 -1.94
N TRP A 260 -28.74 0.23 -0.89
CA TRP A 260 -28.66 1.69 -0.77
C TRP A 260 -27.64 2.29 -1.76
N ILE A 261 -26.45 1.71 -1.92
CA ILE A 261 -25.42 2.17 -2.89
C ILE A 261 -26.02 2.25 -4.29
N ARG A 262 -26.85 1.27 -4.71
CA ARG A 262 -27.49 1.25 -6.03
C ARG A 262 -28.50 2.37 -6.25
N THR A 263 -28.91 3.08 -5.21
CA THR A 263 -29.72 4.31 -5.33
C THR A 263 -28.89 5.57 -5.55
N GLN A 264 -27.56 5.46 -5.47
CA GLN A 264 -26.61 6.56 -5.61
C GLN A 264 -25.92 6.53 -6.99
N THR A 265 -25.02 7.48 -7.27
CA THR A 265 -24.05 7.34 -8.38
C THR A 265 -23.06 6.24 -8.00
N HIS A 266 -23.06 5.13 -8.74
CA HIS A 266 -22.33 3.93 -8.36
C HIS A 266 -21.77 3.14 -9.55
N ILE A 267 -20.90 2.19 -9.22
CA ILE A 267 -20.40 1.10 -10.08
C ILE A 267 -20.67 -0.21 -9.33
N ASP A 268 -21.31 -1.17 -10.00
CA ASP A 268 -21.43 -2.54 -9.47
C ASP A 268 -20.11 -3.30 -9.68
N THR A 269 -19.63 -3.94 -8.62
CA THR A 269 -18.40 -4.73 -8.59
C THR A 269 -18.67 -6.24 -8.60
#